data_b11a4aa414f03c84137e6ba38c8a01c8
#
_entry.id   b11a4aa414f03c84137e6ba38c8a01c8
#
_cell.length_a   1.000
_cell.length_b   1.000
_cell.length_c   1.000
_cell.angle_alpha   90.00
_cell.angle_beta   90.00
_cell.angle_gamma   90.00
#
_symmetry.space_group_name_H-M   'P 1'
#
loop_
_entity.id
_entity.type
_entity.pdbx_description
1 polymer ?
#
loop_
_entity_poly.entity_id
_entity_poly.type
_entity_poly.pdbx_seq_one_letter_code
_entity_poly.pdbx_strand_id
1 'polypeptide(L)'
;MSKNTTHYFVQSVPNYKELLFYRKSVALYDVTFDFCERFLTKGDRTIDQMIQAARSGKQNIIEGSEAAATSSETEIKLLNVARASFKELQADFEDYLRARKMAAWNEKHPRYEALRKFCRETNDSEPFMVQVAKMNDEEIANMAITMCHQVDVMMNKYI
;
A
#
# COMPACT_ATOMS: atom_id res chain seq x y z
N MET A 1 5.61 -40.21 -5.36
CA MET A 1 6.46 -39.80 -4.20
C MET A 1 6.99 -38.40 -4.40
N SER A 2 7.75 -38.13 -5.46
CA SER A 2 8.28 -36.79 -5.69
C SER A 2 7.19 -35.71 -5.87
N LYS A 3 6.07 -36.02 -6.52
CA LYS A 3 4.95 -35.09 -6.70
C LYS A 3 4.31 -34.68 -5.38
N ASN A 4 4.16 -35.63 -4.45
CA ASN A 4 3.58 -35.33 -3.14
C ASN A 4 4.50 -34.44 -2.30
N THR A 5 5.81 -34.68 -2.37
CA THR A 5 6.81 -33.86 -1.68
C THR A 5 6.81 -32.44 -2.22
N THR A 6 6.80 -32.28 -3.55
CA THR A 6 6.77 -30.96 -4.19
C THR A 6 5.50 -30.19 -3.83
N HIS A 7 4.36 -30.88 -3.86
CA HIS A 7 3.08 -30.27 -3.50
C HIS A 7 3.07 -29.82 -2.03
N TYR A 8 3.61 -30.63 -1.15
CA TYR A 8 3.72 -30.31 0.28
C TYR A 8 4.58 -29.07 0.51
N PHE A 9 5.72 -28.96 -0.17
CA PHE A 9 6.57 -27.78 -0.07
C PHE A 9 5.87 -26.51 -0.57
N VAL A 10 5.18 -26.59 -1.68
CA VAL A 10 4.44 -25.46 -2.23
C VAL A 10 3.38 -24.95 -1.26
N GLN A 11 2.72 -25.87 -0.53
CA GLN A 11 1.70 -25.49 0.45
C GLN A 11 2.30 -24.91 1.74
N SER A 12 3.54 -25.28 2.11
CA SER A 12 4.17 -24.83 3.35
C SER A 12 4.78 -23.43 3.25
N VAL A 13 4.98 -22.91 2.01
CA VAL A 13 5.55 -21.58 1.78
C VAL A 13 4.53 -20.74 1.01
N PRO A 14 3.81 -19.82 1.71
CA PRO A 14 2.82 -18.99 1.06
C PRO A 14 3.45 -18.15 -0.06
N ASN A 15 2.77 -18.08 -1.21
CA ASN A 15 3.17 -17.20 -2.30
C ASN A 15 2.74 -15.78 -1.96
N TYR A 16 3.70 -14.89 -1.72
CA TYR A 16 3.40 -13.51 -1.33
C TYR A 16 2.54 -12.77 -2.37
N LYS A 17 2.66 -13.15 -3.64
CA LYS A 17 1.88 -12.51 -4.72
C LYS A 17 0.38 -12.70 -4.57
N GLU A 18 -0.05 -13.71 -3.81
CA GLU A 18 -1.46 -13.97 -3.56
C GLU A 18 -1.99 -13.24 -2.33
N LEU A 19 -1.10 -12.70 -1.49
CA LEU A 19 -1.51 -11.95 -0.31
C LEU A 19 -2.18 -10.64 -0.74
N LEU A 20 -3.38 -10.38 -0.23
CA LEU A 20 -4.14 -9.20 -0.62
C LEU A 20 -3.43 -7.90 -0.23
N PHE A 21 -2.78 -7.86 0.94
CA PHE A 21 -2.06 -6.66 1.34
C PHE A 21 -0.82 -6.42 0.46
N TYR A 22 -0.20 -7.48 -0.08
CA TYR A 22 0.87 -7.29 -1.07
C TYR A 22 0.31 -6.67 -2.35
N ARG A 23 -0.77 -7.23 -2.87
CA ARG A 23 -1.41 -6.73 -4.10
C ARG A 23 -1.82 -5.27 -3.93
N LYS A 24 -2.41 -4.92 -2.80
CA LYS A 24 -2.77 -3.53 -2.49
C LYS A 24 -1.54 -2.65 -2.36
N SER A 25 -0.42 -3.16 -1.86
CA SER A 25 0.83 -2.40 -1.77
C SER A 25 1.40 -2.06 -3.16
N VAL A 26 1.25 -2.96 -4.13
CA VAL A 26 1.61 -2.69 -5.53
C VAL A 26 0.74 -1.56 -6.08
N ALA A 27 -0.57 -1.64 -5.85
CA ALA A 27 -1.50 -0.59 -6.26
C ALA A 27 -1.12 0.76 -5.64
N LEU A 28 -0.80 0.75 -4.35
CA LEU A 28 -0.40 1.96 -3.64
C LEU A 28 0.89 2.56 -4.19
N TYR A 29 1.84 1.72 -4.58
CA TYR A 29 3.05 2.20 -5.25
C TYR A 29 2.70 2.90 -6.56
N ASP A 30 1.86 2.27 -7.39
CA ASP A 30 1.47 2.83 -8.69
C ASP A 30 0.70 4.14 -8.53
N VAL A 31 -0.22 4.21 -7.57
CA VAL A 31 -0.96 5.43 -7.26
C VAL A 31 -0.01 6.54 -6.81
N THR A 32 0.94 6.21 -5.95
CA THR A 32 1.92 7.19 -5.45
C THR A 32 2.79 7.73 -6.57
N PHE A 33 3.28 6.84 -7.46
CA PHE A 33 4.10 7.23 -8.59
C PHE A 33 3.34 8.21 -9.50
N ASP A 34 2.11 7.87 -9.88
CA ASP A 34 1.26 8.71 -10.72
C ASP A 34 0.99 10.06 -10.07
N PHE A 35 0.67 10.05 -8.76
CA PHE A 35 0.43 11.28 -8.00
C PHE A 35 1.65 12.21 -8.04
N CYS A 36 2.84 11.67 -7.79
CA CYS A 36 4.06 12.45 -7.80
C CYS A 36 4.35 13.05 -9.17
N GLU A 37 4.14 12.29 -10.24
CA GLU A 37 4.35 12.79 -11.60
C GLU A 37 3.39 13.92 -11.96
N ARG A 38 2.14 13.79 -11.55
CA ARG A 38 1.10 14.74 -11.98
C ARG A 38 1.03 16.00 -11.13
N PHE A 39 1.31 15.91 -9.83
CA PHE A 39 0.98 16.98 -8.90
C PHE A 39 2.18 17.57 -8.15
N LEU A 40 3.32 16.94 -8.17
CA LEU A 40 4.52 17.49 -7.54
C LEU A 40 5.49 18.03 -8.60
N THR A 41 6.14 19.13 -8.25
CA THR A 41 7.09 19.77 -9.16
C THR A 41 8.37 18.95 -9.24
N LYS A 42 8.86 18.73 -10.47
CA LYS A 42 10.12 18.02 -10.68
C LYS A 42 11.24 18.66 -9.88
N GLY A 43 11.99 17.85 -9.14
CA GLY A 43 13.04 18.32 -8.25
C GLY A 43 12.61 18.48 -6.80
N ASP A 44 11.32 18.36 -6.50
CA ASP A 44 10.81 18.36 -5.13
C ASP A 44 11.28 17.09 -4.43
N ARG A 45 11.95 17.24 -3.29
CA ARG A 45 12.46 16.10 -2.50
C ARG A 45 11.36 15.19 -1.99
N THR A 46 10.16 15.70 -1.84
CA THR A 46 9.01 14.92 -1.41
C THR A 46 8.71 13.78 -2.37
N ILE A 47 8.98 13.96 -3.67
CA ILE A 47 8.81 12.91 -4.68
C ILE A 47 9.61 11.67 -4.29
N ASP A 48 10.91 11.84 -4.06
CA ASP A 48 11.79 10.72 -3.72
C ASP A 48 11.37 10.08 -2.40
N GLN A 49 11.00 10.87 -1.41
CA GLN A 49 10.56 10.38 -0.11
C GLN A 49 9.30 9.52 -0.22
N MET A 50 8.31 10.00 -0.97
CA MET A 50 7.03 9.28 -1.13
C MET A 50 7.21 7.99 -1.91
N ILE A 51 7.94 8.05 -3.03
CA ILE A 51 8.19 6.86 -3.85
C ILE A 51 9.01 5.85 -3.06
N GLN A 52 10.02 6.30 -2.31
CA GLN A 52 10.84 5.42 -1.48
C GLN A 52 10.02 4.74 -0.38
N ALA A 53 9.11 5.47 0.27
CA ALA A 53 8.25 4.90 1.30
C ALA A 53 7.32 3.82 0.70
N ALA A 54 6.70 4.11 -0.45
CA ALA A 54 5.84 3.15 -1.13
C ALA A 54 6.63 1.91 -1.57
N ARG A 55 7.83 2.11 -2.10
CA ARG A 55 8.71 1.01 -2.52
C ARG A 55 9.16 0.18 -1.32
N SER A 56 9.60 0.82 -0.24
CA SER A 56 10.08 0.14 0.96
C SER A 56 8.97 -0.73 1.56
N GLY A 57 7.75 -0.22 1.62
CA GLY A 57 6.61 -1.00 2.11
C GLY A 57 6.41 -2.27 1.29
N LYS A 58 6.35 -2.14 -0.03
CA LYS A 58 6.17 -3.26 -0.94
C LYS A 58 7.32 -4.28 -0.85
N GLN A 59 8.57 -3.82 -0.87
CA GLN A 59 9.75 -4.68 -0.85
C GLN A 59 9.90 -5.43 0.47
N ASN A 60 9.58 -4.80 1.59
CA ASN A 60 9.66 -5.47 2.89
C ASN A 60 8.58 -6.55 3.06
N ILE A 61 7.45 -6.43 2.37
CA ILE A 61 6.47 -7.52 2.31
C ILE A 61 7.07 -8.73 1.58
N ILE A 62 7.72 -8.49 0.45
CA ILE A 62 8.37 -9.56 -0.32
C ILE A 62 9.43 -10.27 0.53
N GLU A 63 10.33 -9.49 1.10
CA GLU A 63 11.44 -10.02 1.90
C GLU A 63 10.95 -10.74 3.15
N GLY A 64 9.92 -10.19 3.81
CA GLY A 64 9.32 -10.85 4.97
C GLY A 64 8.70 -12.19 4.61
N SER A 65 7.96 -12.24 3.50
CA SER A 65 7.34 -13.47 3.03
C SER A 65 8.38 -14.53 2.65
N GLU A 66 9.48 -14.12 2.04
CA GLU A 66 10.59 -15.04 1.73
C GLU A 66 11.26 -15.54 3.00
N ALA A 67 11.41 -14.69 4.00
CA ALA A 67 12.03 -15.07 5.28
C ALA A 67 11.15 -16.03 6.10
N ALA A 68 9.85 -16.06 5.85
CA ALA A 68 8.89 -16.90 6.58
C ALA A 68 9.26 -18.38 6.55
N ALA A 69 9.89 -18.83 5.47
CA ALA A 69 10.31 -20.22 5.31
C ALA A 69 11.40 -20.64 6.32
N THR A 70 12.18 -19.68 6.82
CA THR A 70 13.32 -19.95 7.68
C THR A 70 13.20 -19.35 9.07
N SER A 71 12.47 -18.25 9.24
CA SER A 71 12.37 -17.55 10.51
C SER A 71 11.10 -16.71 10.58
N SER A 72 10.18 -17.12 11.45
CA SER A 72 8.97 -16.32 11.75
C SER A 72 9.30 -14.98 12.39
N GLU A 73 10.34 -14.94 13.21
CA GLU A 73 10.79 -13.71 13.86
C GLU A 73 11.25 -12.69 12.82
N THR A 74 12.03 -13.11 11.84
CA THR A 74 12.49 -12.24 10.76
C THR A 74 11.34 -11.78 9.89
N GLU A 75 10.40 -12.68 9.59
CA GLU A 75 9.17 -12.32 8.85
C GLU A 75 8.43 -11.18 9.54
N ILE A 76 8.13 -11.34 10.83
CA ILE A 76 7.37 -10.34 11.60
C ILE A 76 8.13 -9.01 11.63
N LYS A 77 9.44 -9.05 11.82
CA LYS A 77 10.28 -7.86 11.85
C LYS A 77 10.19 -7.09 10.53
N LEU A 78 10.32 -7.78 9.40
CA LEU A 78 10.28 -7.16 8.08
C LEU A 78 8.88 -6.62 7.74
N LEU A 79 7.83 -7.36 8.12
CA LEU A 79 6.46 -6.89 7.92
C LEU A 79 6.18 -5.63 8.76
N ASN A 80 6.74 -5.53 9.96
CA ASN A 80 6.60 -4.32 10.77
C ASN A 80 7.37 -3.15 10.18
N VAL A 81 8.51 -3.39 9.51
CA VAL A 81 9.21 -2.34 8.75
C VAL A 81 8.33 -1.85 7.60
N ALA A 82 7.68 -2.78 6.89
CA ALA A 82 6.73 -2.41 5.82
C ALA A 82 5.61 -1.52 6.36
N ARG A 83 5.03 -1.90 7.50
CA ARG A 83 3.96 -1.10 8.13
C ARG A 83 4.43 0.31 8.45
N ALA A 84 5.64 0.45 8.99
CA ALA A 84 6.21 1.76 9.29
C ALA A 84 6.38 2.61 8.03
N SER A 85 6.81 1.99 6.92
CA SER A 85 6.95 2.68 5.63
C SER A 85 5.60 3.20 5.12
N PHE A 86 4.54 2.42 5.25
CA PHE A 86 3.20 2.87 4.84
C PHE A 86 2.67 4.00 5.73
N LYS A 87 3.03 4.01 7.00
CA LYS A 87 2.67 5.12 7.90
C LYS A 87 3.40 6.41 7.52
N GLU A 88 4.66 6.31 7.09
CA GLU A 88 5.39 7.46 6.58
C GLU A 88 4.72 8.00 5.30
N LEU A 89 4.35 7.10 4.40
CA LEU A 89 3.65 7.49 3.17
C LEU A 89 2.32 8.16 3.46
N GLN A 90 1.56 7.61 4.40
CA GLN A 90 0.29 8.19 4.83
C GLN A 90 0.50 9.62 5.34
N ALA A 91 1.51 9.82 6.18
CA ALA A 91 1.85 11.14 6.70
C ALA A 91 2.20 12.12 5.57
N ASP A 92 2.91 11.66 4.55
CA ASP A 92 3.27 12.51 3.41
C ASP A 92 2.02 12.98 2.64
N PHE A 93 1.05 12.10 2.43
CA PHE A 93 -0.22 12.50 1.79
C PHE A 93 -1.03 13.43 2.69
N GLU A 94 -1.05 13.19 3.99
CA GLU A 94 -1.72 14.07 4.95
C GLU A 94 -1.08 15.45 4.96
N ASP A 95 0.24 15.51 4.92
CA ASP A 95 0.97 16.79 4.85
C ASP A 95 0.70 17.53 3.54
N TYR A 96 0.57 16.79 2.43
CA TYR A 96 0.20 17.39 1.14
C TYR A 96 -1.14 18.13 1.23
N LEU A 97 -2.15 17.46 1.79
CA LEU A 97 -3.47 18.06 1.94
C LEU A 97 -3.42 19.27 2.87
N ARG A 98 -2.77 19.14 4.01
CA ARG A 98 -2.71 20.20 5.01
C ARG A 98 -1.99 21.44 4.46
N ALA A 99 -0.86 21.26 3.80
CA ALA A 99 -0.08 22.37 3.27
C ALA A 99 -0.83 23.16 2.22
N ARG A 100 -1.75 22.52 1.50
CA ARG A 100 -2.55 23.14 0.43
C ARG A 100 -3.97 23.51 0.88
N LYS A 101 -4.27 23.35 2.17
CA LYS A 101 -5.57 23.63 2.77
C LYS A 101 -6.71 22.85 2.09
N MET A 102 -6.38 21.62 1.71
CA MET A 102 -7.37 20.67 1.17
C MET A 102 -7.90 19.79 2.31
N ALA A 103 -9.13 19.29 2.14
CA ALA A 103 -9.77 18.52 3.19
C ALA A 103 -9.24 17.09 3.29
N ALA A 104 -8.96 16.66 4.54
CA ALA A 104 -8.82 15.23 4.85
C ALA A 104 -10.26 14.74 5.10
N TRP A 105 -10.72 13.82 4.25
CA TRP A 105 -12.12 13.36 4.31
C TRP A 105 -12.37 12.48 5.53
N ASN A 106 -13.54 12.67 6.10
CA ASN A 106 -14.05 11.87 7.23
C ASN A 106 -15.51 11.51 6.96
N GLU A 107 -16.17 10.91 7.94
CA GLU A 107 -17.58 10.45 7.80
C GLU A 107 -18.56 11.55 7.43
N LYS A 108 -18.18 12.81 7.58
CA LYS A 108 -19.03 13.95 7.18
C LYS A 108 -18.94 14.28 5.70
N HIS A 109 -17.90 13.78 5.02
CA HIS A 109 -17.75 14.03 3.59
C HIS A 109 -18.65 13.09 2.80
N PRO A 110 -19.42 13.60 1.80
CA PRO A 110 -20.42 12.78 1.09
C PRO A 110 -19.82 11.58 0.32
N ARG A 111 -18.55 11.61 -0.05
CA ARG A 111 -17.91 10.53 -0.80
C ARG A 111 -17.02 9.62 0.06
N TYR A 112 -16.95 9.87 1.36
CA TYR A 112 -16.04 9.14 2.24
C TYR A 112 -16.35 7.64 2.29
N GLU A 113 -17.60 7.26 2.52
CA GLU A 113 -17.98 5.86 2.62
C GLU A 113 -17.82 5.12 1.29
N ALA A 114 -18.16 5.76 0.17
CA ALA A 114 -17.97 5.16 -1.14
C ALA A 114 -16.49 4.91 -1.43
N LEU A 115 -15.62 5.85 -1.05
CA LEU A 115 -14.18 5.73 -1.21
C LEU A 115 -13.64 4.56 -0.39
N ARG A 116 -14.04 4.48 0.88
CA ARG A 116 -13.60 3.40 1.76
C ARG A 116 -14.06 2.04 1.25
N LYS A 117 -15.29 1.96 0.81
CA LYS A 117 -15.85 0.72 0.26
C LYS A 117 -15.07 0.28 -0.98
N PHE A 118 -14.83 1.20 -1.90
CA PHE A 118 -14.06 0.93 -3.10
C PHE A 118 -12.65 0.39 -2.75
N CYS A 119 -11.96 1.06 -1.84
CA CYS A 119 -10.63 0.64 -1.42
C CYS A 119 -10.64 -0.72 -0.72
N ARG A 120 -11.67 -0.99 0.09
CA ARG A 120 -11.80 -2.26 0.80
C ARG A 120 -12.05 -3.43 -0.15
N GLU A 121 -12.85 -3.21 -1.18
CA GLU A 121 -13.24 -4.25 -2.14
C GLU A 121 -12.23 -4.41 -3.27
N THR A 122 -11.25 -3.53 -3.39
CA THR A 122 -10.30 -3.49 -4.51
C THR A 122 -8.88 -3.69 -4.00
N ASN A 123 -8.14 -4.61 -4.61
CA ASN A 123 -6.77 -4.89 -4.22
C ASN A 123 -5.77 -4.77 -5.38
N ASP A 124 -6.24 -4.88 -6.62
CA ASP A 124 -5.36 -4.84 -7.78
C ASP A 124 -5.15 -3.42 -8.29
N SER A 125 -3.96 -3.19 -8.85
CA SER A 125 -3.53 -1.88 -9.34
C SER A 125 -4.45 -1.35 -10.44
N GLU A 126 -4.82 -2.18 -11.41
CA GLU A 126 -5.56 -1.71 -12.59
C GLU A 126 -6.87 -0.99 -12.25
N PRO A 127 -7.79 -1.54 -11.43
CA PRO A 127 -8.99 -0.82 -11.07
C PRO A 127 -8.71 0.50 -10.33
N PHE A 128 -7.68 0.55 -9.49
CA PHE A 128 -7.28 1.79 -8.84
C PHE A 128 -6.82 2.82 -9.86
N MET A 129 -5.99 2.41 -10.82
CA MET A 129 -5.45 3.35 -11.81
C MET A 129 -6.51 3.88 -12.76
N VAL A 130 -7.55 3.09 -13.06
CA VAL A 130 -8.71 3.56 -13.82
C VAL A 130 -9.39 4.72 -13.09
N GLN A 131 -9.56 4.62 -11.77
CA GLN A 131 -10.15 5.70 -10.97
C GLN A 131 -9.22 6.91 -10.88
N VAL A 132 -7.93 6.68 -10.63
CA VAL A 132 -6.91 7.73 -10.51
C VAL A 132 -6.91 8.64 -11.75
N ALA A 133 -7.07 8.08 -12.94
CA ALA A 133 -7.08 8.84 -14.18
C ALA A 133 -8.20 9.90 -14.21
N LYS A 134 -9.25 9.73 -13.41
CA LYS A 134 -10.42 10.64 -13.36
C LYS A 134 -10.39 11.55 -12.13
N MET A 135 -9.40 11.39 -11.26
CA MET A 135 -9.34 12.06 -9.96
C MET A 135 -8.40 13.26 -9.97
N ASN A 136 -8.72 14.25 -9.15
CA ASN A 136 -7.81 15.34 -8.85
C ASN A 136 -6.89 14.97 -7.67
N ASP A 137 -6.01 15.89 -7.29
CA ASP A 137 -5.02 15.65 -6.24
C ASP A 137 -5.64 15.41 -4.87
N GLU A 138 -6.68 16.17 -4.50
CA GLU A 138 -7.38 15.97 -3.22
C GLU A 138 -8.01 14.58 -3.15
N GLU A 139 -8.65 14.16 -4.23
CA GLU A 139 -9.30 12.85 -4.29
C GLU A 139 -8.28 11.70 -4.19
N ILE A 140 -7.18 11.79 -4.93
CA ILE A 140 -6.14 10.76 -4.92
C ILE A 140 -5.45 10.69 -3.56
N ALA A 141 -5.12 11.85 -2.97
CA ALA A 141 -4.46 11.88 -1.66
C ALA A 141 -5.35 11.22 -0.59
N ASN A 142 -6.65 11.51 -0.60
CA ASN A 142 -7.58 10.88 0.34
C ASN A 142 -7.70 9.37 0.10
N MET A 143 -7.72 8.94 -1.17
CA MET A 143 -7.73 7.52 -1.50
C MET A 143 -6.46 6.83 -1.02
N ALA A 144 -5.30 7.43 -1.26
CA ALA A 144 -4.01 6.86 -0.85
C ALA A 144 -3.90 6.74 0.68
N ILE A 145 -4.40 7.72 1.42
CA ILE A 145 -4.45 7.67 2.89
C ILE A 145 -5.29 6.48 3.34
N THR A 146 -6.45 6.28 2.72
CA THR A 146 -7.32 5.14 3.02
C THR A 146 -6.63 3.82 2.71
N MET A 147 -5.94 3.73 1.57
CA MET A 147 -5.19 2.54 1.19
C MET A 147 -4.07 2.21 2.19
N CYS A 148 -3.31 3.22 2.61
CA CYS A 148 -2.26 3.06 3.62
C CYS A 148 -2.81 2.49 4.92
N HIS A 149 -3.92 3.04 5.38
CA HIS A 149 -4.57 2.57 6.61
C HIS A 149 -5.05 1.12 6.46
N GLN A 150 -5.66 0.79 5.34
CA GLN A 150 -6.18 -0.56 5.12
C GLN A 150 -5.07 -1.60 5.02
N VAL A 151 -3.98 -1.29 4.34
CA VAL A 151 -2.82 -2.18 4.28
C VAL A 151 -2.28 -2.44 5.68
N ASP A 152 -2.17 -1.41 6.51
CA ASP A 152 -1.71 -1.55 7.89
C ASP A 152 -2.63 -2.47 8.70
N VAL A 153 -3.94 -2.27 8.60
CA VAL A 153 -4.93 -3.12 9.28
C VAL A 153 -4.83 -4.57 8.81
N MET A 154 -4.74 -4.78 7.50
CA MET A 154 -4.62 -6.12 6.93
C MET A 154 -3.36 -6.84 7.41
N MET A 155 -2.23 -6.13 7.42
CA MET A 155 -0.95 -6.70 7.89
C MET A 155 -0.98 -6.98 9.38
N ASN A 156 -1.59 -6.11 10.17
CA ASN A 156 -1.72 -6.32 11.61
C ASN A 156 -2.53 -7.58 11.93
N LYS A 157 -3.58 -7.84 11.17
CA LYS A 157 -4.37 -9.07 11.33
C LYS A 157 -3.60 -10.33 10.91
N TYR A 158 -2.75 -10.20 9.92
CA TYR A 158 -1.91 -11.30 9.44
C TYR A 158 -0.82 -11.67 10.44
N ILE A 159 -0.23 -10.67 11.06
CA ILE A 159 0.81 -10.85 12.06
C ILE A 159 0.20 -11.38 13.37
#